data_b289727bb8d39537358332edaeeb9ac5
#
_entry.id   b289727bb8d39537358332edaeeb9ac5
#
_cell.length_a   1.000
_cell.length_b   1.000
_cell.length_c   1.000
_cell.angle_alpha   90.00
_cell.angle_beta   90.00
_cell.angle_gamma   90.00
#
_symmetry.space_group_name_H-M   'P 1'
#
loop_
_entity.id
_entity.type
_entity.pdbx_description
1 polymer ?
#
loop_
_entity_poly.entity_id
_entity_poly.type
_entity_poly.pdbx_seq_one_letter_code
_entity_poly.pdbx_strand_id
1 'polypeptide(L)'
;MACRISTAISVTVLASLLAACQAKPVAQTSPSALDVMEKVAVAANRCWFKSGDAAFRTYAFAPELTSFSGRPRILLTRRGSADIRPLLVVQAEGKPARLSAFGPLMDEQLGTRIGTDVKRWAAGNSNC
;
A
#
# COMPACT_ATOMS: atom_id res chain seq x y z
N MET A 1 -1.74 89.52 8.33
CA MET A 1 -2.83 88.53 8.50
C MET A 1 -2.40 87.25 7.81
N ALA A 2 -1.98 86.27 8.57
CA ALA A 2 -1.35 85.05 8.02
C ALA A 2 -2.37 83.92 7.98
N CYS A 3 -2.67 83.45 6.77
CA CYS A 3 -3.49 82.22 6.58
C CYS A 3 -2.55 81.02 6.51
N ARG A 4 -2.61 80.13 7.50
CA ARG A 4 -1.85 78.89 7.54
C ARG A 4 -2.66 77.82 6.90
N ILE A 5 -2.20 77.31 5.76
CA ILE A 5 -2.75 76.14 5.10
C ILE A 5 -2.07 74.92 5.69
N SER A 6 -2.83 74.11 6.44
CA SER A 6 -2.39 72.81 6.94
C SER A 6 -2.61 71.74 5.86
N THR A 7 -1.54 71.22 5.37
CA THR A 7 -1.58 70.11 4.40
C THR A 7 -1.69 68.81 5.19
N ALA A 8 -2.87 68.16 5.15
CA ALA A 8 -3.08 66.84 5.69
C ALA A 8 -2.54 65.80 4.69
N ILE A 9 -1.50 65.10 5.10
CA ILE A 9 -0.95 63.94 4.32
C ILE A 9 -1.76 62.73 4.73
N SER A 10 -2.63 62.29 3.81
CA SER A 10 -3.33 60.99 3.94
C SER A 10 -2.41 59.85 3.56
N VAL A 11 -1.93 59.10 4.55
CA VAL A 11 -1.21 57.86 4.31
C VAL A 11 -2.21 56.76 4.08
N THR A 12 -2.40 56.35 2.83
CA THR A 12 -3.22 55.21 2.45
C THR A 12 -2.39 53.91 2.66
N VAL A 13 -2.65 53.21 3.76
CA VAL A 13 -2.07 51.90 4.01
C VAL A 13 -2.79 50.88 3.11
N LEU A 14 -2.13 50.43 2.07
CA LEU A 14 -2.57 49.35 1.23
C LEU A 14 -2.32 48.02 1.99
N ALA A 15 -3.37 47.50 2.66
CA ALA A 15 -3.34 46.21 3.27
C ALA A 15 -3.41 45.13 2.18
N SER A 16 -2.27 44.55 1.80
CA SER A 16 -2.19 43.38 0.90
C SER A 16 -2.71 42.15 1.62
N LEU A 17 -3.92 41.75 1.31
CA LEU A 17 -4.50 40.46 1.72
C LEU A 17 -3.76 39.34 0.98
N LEU A 18 -2.73 38.79 1.58
CA LEU A 18 -2.14 37.50 1.20
C LEU A 18 -3.15 36.41 1.58
N ALA A 19 -4.00 36.02 0.64
CA ALA A 19 -4.80 34.81 0.75
C ALA A 19 -3.85 33.61 0.71
N ALA A 20 -3.41 33.18 1.90
CA ALA A 20 -2.72 31.92 2.06
C ALA A 20 -3.70 30.81 1.71
N CYS A 21 -3.54 30.18 0.54
CA CYS A 21 -4.16 28.90 0.23
C CYS A 21 -3.66 27.86 1.23
N GLN A 22 -4.35 27.72 2.34
CA GLN A 22 -4.13 26.62 3.24
C GLN A 22 -4.67 25.37 2.55
N ALA A 23 -3.78 24.58 1.95
CA ALA A 23 -4.08 23.23 1.53
C ALA A 23 -4.54 22.48 2.78
N LYS A 24 -5.81 22.04 2.79
CA LYS A 24 -6.32 21.17 3.85
C LYS A 24 -5.40 19.95 3.93
N PRO A 25 -4.90 19.56 5.12
CA PRO A 25 -4.16 18.34 5.27
C PRO A 25 -5.06 17.21 4.77
N VAL A 26 -4.60 16.51 3.73
CA VAL A 26 -5.27 15.29 3.26
C VAL A 26 -5.19 14.31 4.43
N ALA A 27 -6.31 14.01 5.05
CA ALA A 27 -6.38 13.00 6.09
C ALA A 27 -5.84 11.70 5.49
N GLN A 28 -4.71 11.21 6.00
CA GLN A 28 -4.14 9.93 5.58
C GLN A 28 -5.11 8.84 6.02
N THR A 29 -5.96 8.42 5.10
CA THR A 29 -6.86 7.29 5.34
C THR A 29 -6.01 6.04 5.42
N SER A 30 -6.19 5.26 6.50
CA SER A 30 -5.53 3.96 6.64
C SER A 30 -5.78 3.10 5.40
N PRO A 31 -4.76 2.36 4.90
CA PRO A 31 -4.91 1.55 3.71
C PRO A 31 -5.97 0.45 3.92
N SER A 32 -6.77 0.21 2.90
CA SER A 32 -7.73 -0.89 2.89
C SER A 32 -7.04 -2.23 2.64
N ALA A 33 -7.75 -3.33 2.90
CA ALA A 33 -7.27 -4.66 2.58
C ALA A 33 -6.87 -4.81 1.10
N LEU A 34 -7.64 -4.22 0.18
CA LEU A 34 -7.34 -4.25 -1.24
C LEU A 34 -6.06 -3.48 -1.57
N ASP A 35 -5.90 -2.25 -1.05
CA ASP A 35 -4.69 -1.43 -1.28
C ASP A 35 -3.41 -2.17 -0.86
N VAL A 36 -3.48 -2.88 0.28
CA VAL A 36 -2.36 -3.66 0.79
C VAL A 36 -2.09 -4.88 -0.09
N MET A 37 -3.13 -5.64 -0.45
CA MET A 37 -2.96 -6.87 -1.22
C MET A 37 -2.59 -6.63 -2.67
N GLU A 38 -2.96 -5.51 -3.28
CA GLU A 38 -2.47 -5.11 -4.61
C GLU A 38 -0.94 -4.92 -4.59
N LYS A 39 -0.41 -4.23 -3.60
CA LYS A 39 1.05 -4.05 -3.43
C LYS A 39 1.75 -5.39 -3.24
N VAL A 40 1.22 -6.24 -2.36
CA VAL A 40 1.77 -7.56 -2.08
C VAL A 40 1.73 -8.45 -3.32
N ALA A 41 0.61 -8.49 -4.05
CA ALA A 41 0.45 -9.32 -5.23
C ALA A 41 1.41 -8.93 -6.37
N VAL A 42 1.55 -7.62 -6.62
CA VAL A 42 2.47 -7.10 -7.65
C VAL A 42 3.93 -7.45 -7.30
N ALA A 43 4.32 -7.23 -6.05
CA ALA A 43 5.69 -7.51 -5.60
C ALA A 43 5.97 -9.02 -5.59
N ALA A 44 5.05 -9.85 -5.09
CA ALA A 44 5.19 -11.30 -5.09
C ALA A 44 5.34 -11.87 -6.50
N ASN A 45 4.49 -11.43 -7.44
CA ASN A 45 4.60 -11.87 -8.83
C ASN A 45 5.97 -11.50 -9.43
N ARG A 46 6.45 -10.29 -9.19
CA ARG A 46 7.74 -9.81 -9.69
C ARG A 46 8.91 -10.54 -9.04
N CYS A 47 8.94 -10.59 -7.69
CA CYS A 47 10.10 -11.04 -6.94
C CYS A 47 10.21 -12.56 -6.82
N TRP A 48 9.08 -13.26 -6.71
CA TRP A 48 9.08 -14.73 -6.57
C TRP A 48 8.96 -15.49 -7.90
N PHE A 49 8.26 -14.91 -8.89
CA PHE A 49 7.93 -15.64 -10.12
C PHE A 49 8.64 -15.08 -11.35
N LYS A 50 8.49 -13.80 -11.65
CA LYS A 50 9.10 -13.21 -12.84
C LYS A 50 10.63 -13.06 -12.77
N SER A 51 11.17 -13.00 -11.55
CA SER A 51 12.63 -12.96 -11.34
C SER A 51 13.34 -14.27 -11.64
N GLY A 52 12.60 -15.39 -11.79
CA GLY A 52 13.18 -16.73 -11.95
C GLY A 52 13.70 -17.33 -10.65
N ASP A 53 13.20 -16.88 -9.48
CA ASP A 53 13.60 -17.39 -8.18
C ASP A 53 13.37 -18.91 -8.07
N ALA A 54 14.43 -19.65 -7.85
CA ALA A 54 14.40 -21.11 -7.81
C ALA A 54 13.50 -21.65 -6.68
N ALA A 55 13.41 -20.93 -5.57
CA ALA A 55 12.62 -21.33 -4.40
C ALA A 55 11.10 -21.37 -4.70
N PHE A 56 10.63 -20.60 -5.68
CA PHE A 56 9.22 -20.52 -6.03
C PHE A 56 8.86 -21.24 -7.35
N ARG A 57 9.83 -21.83 -8.02
CA ARG A 57 9.65 -22.45 -9.36
C ARG A 57 8.60 -23.56 -9.37
N THR A 58 8.46 -24.30 -8.29
CA THR A 58 7.54 -25.44 -8.17
C THR A 58 6.10 -25.03 -7.84
N TYR A 59 5.87 -23.74 -7.63
CA TYR A 59 4.55 -23.21 -7.27
C TYR A 59 3.91 -22.43 -8.43
N ALA A 60 2.59 -22.40 -8.44
CA ALA A 60 1.77 -21.55 -9.28
C ALA A 60 1.18 -20.42 -8.45
N PHE A 61 1.14 -19.22 -9.03
CA PHE A 61 0.64 -17.99 -8.41
C PHE A 61 -0.78 -17.70 -8.87
N ALA A 62 -1.70 -17.55 -7.94
CA ALA A 62 -3.09 -17.24 -8.20
C ALA A 62 -3.56 -16.04 -7.34
N PRO A 63 -3.59 -14.82 -7.90
CA PRO A 63 -4.15 -13.66 -7.20
C PRO A 63 -5.68 -13.67 -7.28
N GLU A 64 -6.34 -13.48 -6.14
CA GLU A 64 -7.79 -13.34 -6.00
C GLU A 64 -8.11 -12.03 -5.26
N LEU A 65 -7.93 -10.90 -5.94
CA LEU A 65 -8.08 -9.56 -5.33
C LEU A 65 -9.52 -9.09 -5.25
N THR A 66 -10.40 -9.60 -6.12
CA THR A 66 -11.83 -9.24 -6.20
C THR A 66 -12.74 -10.32 -5.61
N SER A 67 -12.41 -10.78 -4.41
CA SER A 67 -13.17 -11.84 -3.76
C SER A 67 -14.49 -11.32 -3.18
N PHE A 68 -15.58 -12.08 -3.35
CA PHE A 68 -16.89 -11.80 -2.73
C PHE A 68 -16.84 -11.73 -1.20
N SER A 69 -15.85 -12.37 -0.58
CA SER A 69 -15.70 -12.37 0.88
C SER A 69 -15.14 -11.05 1.44
N GLY A 70 -14.78 -10.09 0.58
CA GLY A 70 -14.09 -8.86 0.99
C GLY A 70 -12.68 -9.09 1.52
N ARG A 71 -12.10 -10.27 1.27
CA ARG A 71 -10.74 -10.66 1.67
C ARG A 71 -9.89 -10.89 0.43
N PRO A 72 -9.31 -9.82 -0.14
CA PRO A 72 -8.35 -9.98 -1.23
C PRO A 72 -7.18 -10.83 -0.79
N ARG A 73 -6.74 -11.74 -1.65
CA ARG A 73 -5.70 -12.72 -1.31
C ARG A 73 -4.88 -13.14 -2.52
N ILE A 74 -3.72 -13.72 -2.25
CA ILE A 74 -2.94 -14.49 -3.21
C ILE A 74 -2.80 -15.91 -2.70
N LEU A 75 -2.81 -16.85 -3.62
CA LEU A 75 -2.68 -18.28 -3.36
C LEU A 75 -1.44 -18.81 -4.07
N LEU A 76 -0.73 -19.73 -3.43
CA LEU A 76 0.30 -20.55 -4.03
C LEU A 76 -0.16 -22.01 -4.00
N THR A 77 -0.22 -22.63 -5.15
CA THR A 77 -0.53 -24.06 -5.30
C THR A 77 0.68 -24.78 -5.91
N ARG A 78 0.69 -26.10 -5.86
CA ARG A 78 1.75 -26.86 -6.51
C ARG A 78 1.54 -26.86 -8.03
N ARG A 79 2.55 -26.41 -8.75
CA ARG A 79 2.52 -26.37 -10.22
C ARG A 79 2.41 -27.79 -10.80
N GLY A 80 1.52 -27.97 -11.77
CA GLY A 80 1.35 -29.24 -12.47
C GLY A 80 0.72 -30.36 -11.63
N SER A 81 0.17 -30.07 -10.46
CA SER A 81 -0.54 -31.02 -9.62
C SER A 81 -2.05 -30.95 -9.88
N ALA A 82 -2.72 -32.10 -9.82
CA ALA A 82 -4.18 -32.18 -9.77
C ALA A 82 -4.73 -31.70 -8.43
N ASP A 83 -3.90 -31.66 -7.38
CA ASP A 83 -4.26 -31.10 -6.07
C ASP A 83 -4.18 -29.58 -6.12
N ILE A 84 -5.33 -28.94 -6.10
CA ILE A 84 -5.48 -27.48 -6.17
C ILE A 84 -5.49 -26.82 -4.80
N ARG A 85 -5.29 -27.58 -3.72
CA ARG A 85 -5.27 -26.99 -2.35
C ARG A 85 -4.12 -26.00 -2.23
N PRO A 86 -4.38 -24.79 -1.69
CA PRO A 86 -3.33 -23.82 -1.49
C PRO A 86 -2.29 -24.30 -0.47
N LEU A 87 -1.02 -24.19 -0.81
CA LEU A 87 0.11 -24.41 0.09
C LEU A 87 0.46 -23.12 0.86
N LEU A 88 0.07 -21.98 0.33
CA LEU A 88 0.17 -20.67 0.96
C LEU A 88 -1.07 -19.85 0.61
N VAL A 89 -1.60 -19.16 1.61
CA VAL A 89 -2.58 -18.11 1.47
C VAL A 89 -2.01 -16.86 2.14
N VAL A 90 -1.91 -15.77 1.40
CA VAL A 90 -1.66 -14.43 1.96
C VAL A 90 -2.90 -13.60 1.70
N GLN A 91 -3.49 -13.04 2.75
CA GLN A 91 -4.72 -12.27 2.65
C GLN A 91 -4.69 -11.06 3.57
N ALA A 92 -5.54 -10.09 3.28
CA ALA A 92 -5.82 -8.98 4.17
C ALA A 92 -7.33 -8.79 4.34
N GLU A 93 -7.72 -8.21 5.48
CA GLU A 93 -9.10 -7.86 5.76
C GLU A 93 -9.20 -6.54 6.52
N GLY A 94 -10.30 -5.82 6.30
CA GLY A 94 -10.63 -4.62 7.05
C GLY A 94 -9.94 -3.34 6.57
N LYS A 95 -10.22 -2.27 7.33
CA LYS A 95 -9.61 -0.93 7.19
C LYS A 95 -9.52 -0.30 8.58
N PRO A 96 -8.33 -0.17 9.15
CA PRO A 96 -7.00 -0.51 8.60
C PRO A 96 -6.86 -2.01 8.30
N ALA A 97 -6.09 -2.32 7.26
CA ALA A 97 -5.91 -3.68 6.79
C ALA A 97 -5.16 -4.55 7.81
N ARG A 98 -5.68 -5.73 8.08
CA ARG A 98 -4.99 -6.77 8.82
C ARG A 98 -4.51 -7.85 7.86
N LEU A 99 -3.19 -8.02 7.80
CA LEU A 99 -2.52 -8.96 6.93
C LEU A 99 -2.29 -10.29 7.66
N SER A 100 -2.51 -11.40 6.96
CA SER A 100 -2.19 -12.75 7.45
C SER A 100 -1.60 -13.61 6.33
N ALA A 101 -0.69 -14.52 6.72
CA ALA A 101 -0.12 -15.52 5.83
C ALA A 101 -0.16 -16.87 6.54
N PHE A 102 -0.69 -17.88 5.89
CA PHE A 102 -0.85 -19.22 6.47
C PHE A 102 -0.85 -20.30 5.40
N GLY A 103 -0.72 -21.54 5.82
CA GLY A 103 -0.66 -22.74 4.99
C GLY A 103 0.65 -23.50 5.20
N PRO A 104 0.76 -24.73 4.66
CA PRO A 104 1.91 -25.59 4.88
C PRO A 104 3.28 -24.98 4.61
N LEU A 105 3.37 -24.09 3.62
CA LEU A 105 4.63 -23.39 3.31
C LEU A 105 5.14 -22.48 4.43
N MET A 106 4.27 -22.03 5.33
CA MET A 106 4.68 -21.20 6.45
C MET A 106 5.44 -21.97 7.52
N ASP A 107 5.26 -23.29 7.58
CA ASP A 107 5.94 -24.20 8.52
C ASP A 107 7.26 -24.75 7.96
N GLU A 108 7.56 -24.46 6.68
CA GLU A 108 8.79 -24.84 6.00
C GLU A 108 9.87 -23.73 6.09
N GLN A 109 11.10 -24.03 5.65
CA GLN A 109 12.20 -23.06 5.60
C GLN A 109 11.83 -21.77 4.84
N LEU A 110 10.98 -21.90 3.81
CA LEU A 110 10.54 -20.78 3.01
C LEU A 110 9.59 -19.84 3.76
N GLY A 111 8.93 -20.31 4.81
CA GLY A 111 7.94 -19.56 5.59
C GLY A 111 8.49 -18.27 6.20
N THR A 112 9.69 -18.30 6.76
CA THR A 112 10.34 -17.12 7.33
C THR A 112 10.56 -16.03 6.26
N ARG A 113 11.06 -16.43 5.10
CA ARG A 113 11.27 -15.52 3.96
C ARG A 113 9.94 -14.94 3.46
N ILE A 114 8.93 -15.78 3.26
CA ILE A 114 7.59 -15.36 2.85
C ILE A 114 7.05 -14.31 3.82
N GLY A 115 7.09 -14.57 5.12
CA GLY A 115 6.61 -13.65 6.13
C GLY A 115 7.33 -12.30 6.12
N THR A 116 8.64 -12.31 5.93
CA THR A 116 9.46 -11.08 5.83
C THR A 116 9.12 -10.28 4.58
N ASP A 117 9.07 -10.93 3.43
CA ASP A 117 8.78 -10.30 2.14
C ASP A 117 7.38 -9.67 2.15
N VAL A 118 6.38 -10.42 2.56
CA VAL A 118 4.97 -9.98 2.59
C VAL A 118 4.78 -8.77 3.51
N LYS A 119 5.36 -8.77 4.70
CA LYS A 119 5.32 -7.63 5.63
C LYS A 119 5.98 -6.39 5.05
N ARG A 120 7.15 -6.57 4.42
CA ARG A 120 7.89 -5.47 3.79
C ARG A 120 7.09 -4.83 2.66
N TRP A 121 6.49 -5.64 1.78
CA TRP A 121 5.69 -5.15 0.66
C TRP A 121 4.39 -4.50 1.12
N ALA A 122 3.73 -5.06 2.13
CA ALA A 122 2.54 -4.46 2.74
C ALA A 122 2.83 -3.07 3.32
N ALA A 123 4.03 -2.86 3.88
CA ALA A 123 4.48 -1.58 4.39
C ALA A 123 4.87 -0.58 3.27
N GLY A 124 4.85 -0.99 2.00
CA GLY A 124 5.13 -0.14 0.84
C GLY A 124 6.55 -0.22 0.29
N ASN A 125 7.45 -0.99 0.91
CA ASN A 125 8.78 -1.25 0.34
C ASN A 125 8.68 -2.44 -0.63
N SER A 126 8.66 -2.15 -1.93
CA SER A 126 8.47 -3.13 -2.99
C SER A 126 9.76 -3.81 -3.49
N ASN A 127 10.89 -3.58 -2.86
CA ASN A 127 12.16 -4.22 -3.25
C ASN A 127 12.08 -5.75 -3.12
N CYS A 128 12.77 -6.46 -3.97
CA CYS A 128 13.00 -7.89 -3.83
C CYS A 128 14.15 -8.14 -2.86
#